data_043ef4fefa0797c21be08981691df2eb
#
_entry.id   043ef4fefa0797c21be08981691df2eb
#
_cell.length_a   1.000
_cell.length_b   1.000
_cell.length_c   1.000
_cell.angle_alpha   90.00
_cell.angle_beta   90.00
_cell.angle_gamma   90.00
#
_symmetry.space_group_name_H-M   'P 1'
#
loop_
_entity.id
_entity.type
_entity.pdbx_description
1 polymer ?
#
loop_
_entity_poly.entity_id
_entity_poly.type
_entity_poly.pdbx_seq_one_letter_code
_entity_poly.pdbx_strand_id
1 'polypeptide(L)'
;MALAKIVYASMTGNTEEIADIVASKLEELGLEVQVHECTTIETEEILDADLIVVASYTYSYGGDGELPDEIVDFYADLADLDLTGKVYGVCGSGDTFYDDFCSAVDDFDVMLGSRGATKGAENVKVDLAAEDEDIVNLEQFATDLVAKVNE
;
A
#
# COMPACT_ATOMS: atom_id res chain seq x y z
N MET A 1 6.27 19.58 -7.08
CA MET A 1 5.26 18.81 -6.34
C MET A 1 5.60 17.32 -6.44
N ALA A 2 5.67 16.64 -5.32
CA ALA A 2 5.98 15.22 -5.35
C ALA A 2 4.80 14.41 -5.89
N LEU A 3 5.11 13.31 -6.58
CA LEU A 3 4.11 12.40 -7.13
C LEU A 3 4.00 11.16 -6.27
N ALA A 4 2.80 10.85 -5.82
CA ALA A 4 2.49 9.61 -5.12
C ALA A 4 1.66 8.70 -6.03
N LYS A 5 2.04 7.44 -6.10
CA LYS A 5 1.24 6.43 -6.79
C LYS A 5 0.78 5.38 -5.80
N ILE A 6 -0.51 5.12 -5.78
CA ILE A 6 -1.13 4.11 -4.92
C ILE A 6 -1.58 2.97 -5.81
N VAL A 7 -1.09 1.77 -5.53
CA VAL A 7 -1.50 0.56 -6.24
C VAL A 7 -2.26 -0.32 -5.26
N TYR A 8 -3.48 -0.73 -5.63
CA TYR A 8 -4.31 -1.50 -4.71
C TYR A 8 -4.90 -2.75 -5.36
N ALA A 9 -5.18 -3.73 -4.51
CA ALA A 9 -5.98 -4.91 -4.85
C ALA A 9 -7.15 -4.98 -3.87
N SER A 10 -8.38 -5.07 -4.38
CA SER A 10 -9.57 -5.10 -3.54
C SER A 10 -10.60 -6.07 -4.12
N MET A 11 -11.11 -6.97 -3.27
CA MET A 11 -12.14 -7.92 -3.69
C MET A 11 -13.54 -7.42 -3.32
N THR A 12 -13.69 -6.85 -2.13
CA THR A 12 -15.00 -6.45 -1.59
C THR A 12 -15.17 -4.94 -1.46
N GLY A 13 -14.16 -4.16 -1.90
CA GLY A 13 -14.19 -2.71 -1.76
C GLY A 13 -13.53 -2.17 -0.51
N ASN A 14 -13.18 -3.01 0.46
CA ASN A 14 -12.57 -2.56 1.72
C ASN A 14 -11.20 -1.94 1.48
N THR A 15 -10.36 -2.59 0.69
CA THR A 15 -9.02 -2.08 0.39
C THR A 15 -9.08 -0.85 -0.51
N GLU A 16 -10.02 -0.82 -1.44
CA GLU A 16 -10.23 0.36 -2.29
C GLU A 16 -10.58 1.58 -1.44
N GLU A 17 -11.46 1.41 -0.44
CA GLU A 17 -11.79 2.49 0.49
C GLU A 17 -10.56 2.96 1.27
N ILE A 18 -9.71 2.03 1.71
CA ILE A 18 -8.45 2.35 2.39
C ILE A 18 -7.57 3.19 1.47
N ALA A 19 -7.41 2.77 0.21
CA ALA A 19 -6.62 3.52 -0.77
C ALA A 19 -7.17 4.92 -0.99
N ASP A 20 -8.49 5.07 -1.05
CA ASP A 20 -9.14 6.37 -1.24
C ASP A 20 -8.94 7.30 -0.05
N ILE A 21 -8.97 6.77 1.17
CA ILE A 21 -8.72 7.56 2.38
C ILE A 21 -7.29 8.09 2.37
N VAL A 22 -6.33 7.25 2.04
CA VAL A 22 -4.92 7.65 1.97
C VAL A 22 -4.73 8.68 0.85
N ALA A 23 -5.30 8.44 -0.32
CA ALA A 23 -5.20 9.36 -1.45
C ALA A 23 -5.73 10.74 -1.12
N SER A 24 -6.90 10.82 -0.50
CA SER A 24 -7.52 12.10 -0.13
C SER A 24 -6.64 12.89 0.83
N LYS A 25 -6.03 12.20 1.79
CA LYS A 25 -5.17 12.87 2.77
C LYS A 25 -3.87 13.35 2.12
N LEU A 26 -3.27 12.54 1.25
CA LEU A 26 -2.06 12.94 0.53
C LEU A 26 -2.31 14.17 -0.34
N GLU A 27 -3.45 14.21 -1.03
CA GLU A 27 -3.82 15.39 -1.84
C GLU A 27 -4.03 16.62 -0.97
N GLU A 28 -4.70 16.45 0.17
CA GLU A 28 -4.89 17.54 1.13
C GLU A 28 -3.57 18.11 1.61
N LEU A 29 -2.54 17.27 1.72
CA LEU A 29 -1.21 17.66 2.17
C LEU A 29 -0.33 18.17 1.04
N GLY A 30 -0.83 18.28 -0.18
CA GLY A 30 -0.16 18.96 -1.28
C GLY A 30 0.54 18.08 -2.30
N LEU A 31 0.39 16.76 -2.22
CA LEU A 31 0.99 15.87 -3.22
C LEU A 31 0.08 15.70 -4.43
N GLU A 32 0.69 15.41 -5.58
CA GLU A 32 -0.04 14.90 -6.73
C GLU A 32 -0.22 13.40 -6.52
N VAL A 33 -1.44 12.88 -6.66
CA VAL A 33 -1.75 11.49 -6.34
C VAL A 33 -2.43 10.81 -7.53
N GLN A 34 -1.94 9.62 -7.87
CA GLN A 34 -2.56 8.74 -8.85
C GLN A 34 -2.89 7.42 -8.17
N VAL A 35 -4.13 6.95 -8.30
CA VAL A 35 -4.60 5.70 -7.70
C VAL A 35 -4.88 4.72 -8.83
N HIS A 36 -4.27 3.53 -8.74
CA HIS A 36 -4.39 2.50 -9.75
C HIS A 36 -4.80 1.17 -9.11
N GLU A 37 -5.80 0.52 -9.71
CA GLU A 37 -6.06 -0.88 -9.40
C GLU A 37 -4.91 -1.70 -10.02
N CYS A 38 -4.42 -2.72 -9.31
CA CYS A 38 -3.15 -3.38 -9.65
C CYS A 38 -3.14 -4.04 -11.04
N THR A 39 -4.29 -4.38 -11.61
CA THR A 39 -4.36 -4.99 -12.96
C THR A 39 -4.38 -3.95 -14.08
N THR A 40 -4.46 -2.66 -13.74
CA THR A 40 -4.55 -1.57 -14.72
C THR A 40 -3.24 -0.81 -14.90
N ILE A 41 -2.17 -1.22 -14.21
CA ILE A 41 -0.89 -0.54 -14.24
C ILE A 41 0.22 -1.54 -14.56
N GLU A 42 1.19 -1.10 -15.37
CA GLU A 42 2.43 -1.85 -15.54
C GLU A 42 3.32 -1.54 -14.34
N THR A 43 4.02 -2.54 -13.82
CA THR A 43 4.80 -2.36 -12.59
C THR A 43 5.86 -1.25 -12.73
N GLU A 44 6.48 -1.14 -13.88
CA GLU A 44 7.51 -0.11 -14.16
C GLU A 44 6.97 1.31 -14.07
N GLU A 45 5.66 1.52 -14.17
CA GLU A 45 5.08 2.85 -14.09
C GLU A 45 5.25 3.49 -12.72
N ILE A 46 5.54 2.70 -11.67
CA ILE A 46 5.80 3.27 -10.33
C ILE A 46 7.15 3.97 -10.26
N LEU A 47 8.04 3.76 -11.23
CA LEU A 47 9.39 4.34 -11.21
C LEU A 47 9.40 5.85 -11.34
N ASP A 48 8.34 6.46 -11.83
CA ASP A 48 8.25 7.93 -11.92
C ASP A 48 7.69 8.58 -10.65
N ALA A 49 7.29 7.78 -9.66
CA ALA A 49 6.76 8.30 -8.40
C ALA A 49 7.86 8.55 -7.38
N ASP A 50 7.66 9.54 -6.53
CA ASP A 50 8.52 9.81 -5.37
C ASP A 50 8.08 8.99 -4.17
N LEU A 51 6.77 8.73 -4.08
CA LEU A 51 6.15 7.94 -3.01
C LEU A 51 5.34 6.82 -3.64
N ILE A 52 5.56 5.60 -3.16
CA ILE A 52 4.84 4.42 -3.59
C ILE A 52 4.04 3.89 -2.42
N VAL A 53 2.72 3.78 -2.58
CA VAL A 53 1.84 3.18 -1.57
C VAL A 53 1.21 1.93 -2.16
N VAL A 54 1.30 0.83 -1.43
CA VAL A 54 0.62 -0.41 -1.81
C VAL A 54 -0.46 -0.71 -0.79
N ALA A 55 -1.67 -0.95 -1.27
CA ALA A 55 -2.82 -1.32 -0.43
C ALA A 55 -3.36 -2.65 -0.94
N SER A 56 -3.30 -3.69 -0.11
CA SER A 56 -3.72 -5.02 -0.51
C SER A 56 -4.52 -5.70 0.59
N TYR A 57 -5.52 -6.50 0.20
CA TYR A 57 -6.10 -7.44 1.15
C TYR A 57 -5.23 -8.70 1.19
N THR A 58 -5.42 -9.52 2.23
CA THR A 58 -4.75 -10.81 2.35
C THR A 58 -5.76 -11.91 2.06
N TYR A 59 -5.40 -12.82 1.14
CA TYR A 59 -6.23 -13.98 0.83
C TYR A 59 -5.93 -15.07 1.86
N SER A 60 -6.93 -15.44 2.66
CA SER A 60 -6.73 -16.37 3.79
C SER A 60 -7.53 -17.66 3.67
N TYR A 61 -7.99 -17.97 2.49
CA TYR A 61 -8.76 -19.20 2.27
C TYR A 61 -7.84 -20.41 2.42
N GLY A 62 -8.19 -21.32 3.30
CA GLY A 62 -7.39 -22.51 3.52
C GLY A 62 -6.40 -22.43 4.67
N GLY A 63 -6.31 -21.29 5.35
CA GLY A 63 -5.57 -21.13 6.60
C GLY A 63 -4.26 -20.36 6.54
N ASP A 64 -3.58 -20.34 5.40
CA ASP A 64 -2.34 -19.56 5.25
C ASP A 64 -2.62 -18.26 4.48
N GLY A 65 -2.05 -17.17 4.95
CA GLY A 65 -2.19 -15.88 4.27
C GLY A 65 -1.40 -15.84 2.98
N GLU A 66 -2.05 -15.45 1.90
CA GLU A 66 -1.43 -15.37 0.58
C GLU A 66 -1.74 -14.04 -0.07
N LEU A 67 -0.90 -13.66 -1.03
CA LEU A 67 -1.20 -12.50 -1.87
C LEU A 67 -2.41 -12.81 -2.75
N PRO A 68 -3.32 -11.84 -2.94
CA PRO A 68 -4.39 -11.99 -3.91
C PRO A 68 -3.84 -12.27 -5.31
N ASP A 69 -4.50 -13.15 -6.06
CA ASP A 69 -4.04 -13.55 -7.39
C ASP A 69 -3.82 -12.34 -8.31
N GLU A 70 -4.66 -11.32 -8.22
CA GLU A 70 -4.57 -10.16 -9.10
C GLU A 70 -3.32 -9.30 -8.85
N ILE A 71 -2.65 -9.43 -7.70
CA ILE A 71 -1.47 -8.62 -7.39
C ILE A 71 -0.17 -9.41 -7.36
N VAL A 72 -0.24 -10.74 -7.54
CA VAL A 72 0.95 -11.59 -7.51
C VAL A 72 1.98 -11.17 -8.56
N ASP A 73 1.53 -10.87 -9.77
CA ASP A 73 2.43 -10.46 -10.85
C ASP A 73 3.12 -9.13 -10.53
N PHE A 74 2.36 -8.18 -9.97
CA PHE A 74 2.92 -6.90 -9.54
C PHE A 74 4.02 -7.12 -8.48
N TYR A 75 3.74 -7.96 -7.50
CA TYR A 75 4.70 -8.30 -6.45
C TYR A 75 5.97 -8.92 -7.04
N ALA A 76 5.81 -9.90 -7.94
CA ALA A 76 6.94 -10.58 -8.56
C ALA A 76 7.80 -9.62 -9.39
N ASP A 77 7.15 -8.71 -10.12
CA ASP A 77 7.86 -7.75 -10.97
C ASP A 77 8.66 -6.74 -10.16
N LEU A 78 8.25 -6.45 -8.91
CA LEU A 78 9.00 -5.55 -8.03
C LEU A 78 10.43 -6.05 -7.80
N ALA A 79 10.64 -7.36 -7.82
CA ALA A 79 11.96 -7.96 -7.60
C ALA A 79 12.99 -7.52 -8.66
N ASP A 80 12.54 -7.06 -9.81
CA ASP A 80 13.41 -6.63 -10.91
C ASP A 80 13.65 -5.11 -10.95
N LEU A 81 13.04 -4.36 -10.02
CA LEU A 81 13.13 -2.90 -10.01
C LEU A 81 14.11 -2.38 -8.95
N ASP A 82 14.75 -1.26 -9.25
CA ASP A 82 15.56 -0.52 -8.29
C ASP A 82 14.74 0.68 -7.81
N LEU A 83 14.40 0.69 -6.53
CA LEU A 83 13.57 1.72 -5.93
C LEU A 83 14.36 2.67 -5.03
N THR A 84 15.69 2.67 -5.16
CA THR A 84 16.56 3.55 -4.39
C THR A 84 16.14 5.01 -4.57
N GLY A 85 16.06 5.74 -3.47
CA GLY A 85 15.68 7.16 -3.49
C GLY A 85 14.18 7.39 -3.36
N LYS A 86 13.37 6.34 -3.36
CA LYS A 86 11.92 6.46 -3.22
C LYS A 86 11.49 6.15 -1.78
N VAL A 87 10.33 6.72 -1.40
CA VAL A 87 9.69 6.44 -0.12
C VAL A 87 8.53 5.50 -0.37
N TYR A 88 8.27 4.58 0.54
CA TYR A 88 7.12 3.69 0.41
C TYR A 88 6.32 3.59 1.70
N GLY A 89 5.06 3.21 1.56
CA GLY A 89 4.20 2.83 2.67
C GLY A 89 3.31 1.67 2.25
N VAL A 90 2.93 0.83 3.20
CA VAL A 90 2.08 -0.32 2.93
C VAL A 90 0.92 -0.33 3.92
N CYS A 91 -0.28 -0.54 3.40
CA CYS A 91 -1.47 -0.69 4.21
C CYS A 91 -2.35 -1.76 3.58
N GLY A 92 -3.38 -2.18 4.29
CA GLY A 92 -4.25 -3.16 3.71
C GLY A 92 -5.31 -3.65 4.67
N SER A 93 -6.15 -4.54 4.16
CA SER A 93 -7.23 -5.13 4.92
C SER A 93 -7.07 -6.63 5.03
N GLY A 94 -7.69 -7.21 6.04
CA GLY A 94 -7.71 -8.64 6.27
C GLY A 94 -8.82 -8.97 7.24
N ASP A 95 -8.77 -10.17 7.80
CA ASP A 95 -9.76 -10.63 8.78
C ASP A 95 -9.01 -11.23 9.97
N THR A 96 -9.22 -10.65 11.15
CA THR A 96 -8.58 -11.12 12.39
C THR A 96 -9.02 -12.52 12.80
N PHE A 97 -10.04 -13.06 12.15
CA PHE A 97 -10.43 -14.44 12.31
C PHE A 97 -9.30 -15.43 11.94
N TYR A 98 -8.41 -15.00 11.03
CA TYR A 98 -7.29 -15.84 10.57
C TYR A 98 -6.01 -15.47 11.30
N ASP A 99 -5.14 -16.46 11.55
CA ASP A 99 -3.90 -16.29 12.30
C ASP A 99 -2.90 -15.35 11.60
N ASP A 100 -2.93 -15.31 10.27
CA ASP A 100 -2.02 -14.50 9.45
C ASP A 100 -2.67 -13.20 8.98
N PHE A 101 -3.28 -12.49 9.91
CA PHE A 101 -3.96 -11.23 9.67
C PHE A 101 -3.07 -10.25 8.90
N CYS A 102 -3.55 -9.83 7.72
CA CYS A 102 -2.87 -8.84 6.86
C CYS A 102 -1.42 -9.19 6.51
N SER A 103 -1.10 -10.47 6.34
CA SER A 103 0.27 -10.88 5.99
C SER A 103 0.74 -10.32 4.64
N ALA A 104 -0.18 -10.02 3.71
CA ALA A 104 0.18 -9.38 2.44
C ALA A 104 0.85 -8.03 2.67
N VAL A 105 0.42 -7.28 3.68
CA VAL A 105 1.05 -6.02 4.05
C VAL A 105 2.51 -6.24 4.41
N ASP A 106 2.79 -7.25 5.22
CA ASP A 106 4.15 -7.57 5.65
C ASP A 106 5.02 -8.01 4.46
N ASP A 107 4.46 -8.77 3.53
CA ASP A 107 5.18 -9.23 2.35
C ASP A 107 5.61 -8.06 1.46
N PHE A 108 4.72 -7.10 1.25
CA PHE A 108 5.08 -5.91 0.46
C PHE A 108 6.09 -5.02 1.18
N ASP A 109 5.99 -4.90 2.50
CA ASP A 109 6.97 -4.14 3.28
C ASP A 109 8.38 -4.71 3.06
N VAL A 110 8.55 -6.01 3.18
CA VAL A 110 9.84 -6.67 2.96
C VAL A 110 10.32 -6.47 1.52
N MET A 111 9.42 -6.67 0.54
CA MET A 111 9.80 -6.55 -0.88
C MET A 111 10.26 -5.15 -1.22
N LEU A 112 9.47 -4.13 -0.87
CA LEU A 112 9.80 -2.74 -1.21
C LEU A 112 11.09 -2.29 -0.54
N GLY A 113 11.27 -2.63 0.73
CA GLY A 113 12.51 -2.32 1.44
C GLY A 113 13.72 -3.00 0.82
N SER A 114 13.57 -4.24 0.35
CA SER A 114 14.65 -4.99 -0.28
C SER A 114 15.08 -4.39 -1.61
N ARG A 115 14.22 -3.59 -2.24
CA ARG A 115 14.53 -2.94 -3.52
C ARG A 115 15.16 -1.56 -3.36
N GLY A 116 15.45 -1.14 -2.13
CA GLY A 116 16.15 0.11 -1.85
C GLY A 116 15.26 1.28 -1.45
N ALA A 117 13.95 1.10 -1.44
CA ALA A 117 13.03 2.14 -1.01
C ALA A 117 13.10 2.34 0.50
N THR A 118 12.85 3.57 0.95
CA THR A 118 12.85 3.92 2.37
C THR A 118 11.44 3.87 2.92
N LYS A 119 11.23 3.12 4.01
CA LYS A 119 9.94 3.04 4.68
C LYS A 119 9.60 4.40 5.29
N GLY A 120 8.45 4.95 4.92
CA GLY A 120 8.06 6.30 5.35
C GLY A 120 7.07 6.33 6.51
N ALA A 121 6.39 5.23 6.79
CA ALA A 121 5.39 5.16 7.86
C ALA A 121 5.21 3.72 8.32
N GLU A 122 4.72 3.54 9.54
CA GLU A 122 4.37 2.21 10.03
C GLU A 122 3.22 1.62 9.22
N ASN A 123 3.25 0.32 8.98
CA ASN A 123 2.19 -0.38 8.25
C ASN A 123 0.86 -0.22 8.97
N VAL A 124 -0.22 -0.05 8.21
CA VAL A 124 -1.57 0.01 8.77
C VAL A 124 -2.34 -1.23 8.31
N LYS A 125 -2.85 -1.98 9.26
CA LYS A 125 -3.62 -3.19 9.03
C LYS A 125 -5.04 -2.96 9.54
N VAL A 126 -6.03 -3.17 8.65
CA VAL A 126 -7.43 -2.92 8.95
C VAL A 126 -8.19 -4.24 8.96
N ASP A 127 -8.99 -4.46 10.01
CA ASP A 127 -9.85 -5.63 10.11
C ASP A 127 -11.14 -5.35 9.36
N LEU A 128 -11.32 -6.02 8.22
CA LEU A 128 -12.47 -5.87 7.33
C LEU A 128 -12.61 -4.42 6.81
N ALA A 129 -13.67 -3.72 7.13
CA ALA A 129 -13.88 -2.36 6.68
C ALA A 129 -13.30 -1.34 7.66
N ALA A 130 -12.81 -0.21 7.14
CA ALA A 130 -12.24 0.84 7.99
C ALA A 130 -13.32 1.48 8.88
N GLU A 131 -13.02 1.56 10.17
CA GLU A 131 -13.84 2.26 11.15
C GLU A 131 -13.18 3.60 11.51
N ASP A 132 -13.79 4.38 12.39
CA ASP A 132 -13.29 5.72 12.73
C ASP A 132 -11.84 5.72 13.20
N GLU A 133 -11.45 4.74 14.02
CA GLU A 133 -10.08 4.61 14.52
C GLU A 133 -9.12 4.30 13.36
N ASP A 134 -9.54 3.45 12.43
CA ASP A 134 -8.73 3.09 11.26
C ASP A 134 -8.53 4.29 10.36
N ILE A 135 -9.54 5.12 10.19
CA ILE A 135 -9.43 6.34 9.39
C ILE A 135 -8.39 7.27 10.00
N VAL A 136 -8.39 7.46 11.31
CA VAL A 136 -7.38 8.26 11.99
C VAL A 136 -5.98 7.70 11.75
N ASN A 137 -5.83 6.38 11.86
CA ASN A 137 -4.53 5.72 11.63
C ASN A 137 -4.07 5.87 10.19
N LEU A 138 -4.98 5.76 9.22
CA LEU A 138 -4.64 5.93 7.79
C LEU A 138 -4.26 7.37 7.48
N GLU A 139 -4.92 8.34 8.09
CA GLU A 139 -4.58 9.75 7.92
C GLU A 139 -3.21 10.06 8.54
N GLN A 140 -2.90 9.47 9.67
CA GLN A 140 -1.58 9.61 10.29
C GLN A 140 -0.51 8.95 9.40
N PHE A 141 -0.81 7.77 8.86
CA PHE A 141 0.05 7.08 7.91
C PHE A 141 0.40 7.99 6.72
N ALA A 142 -0.60 8.64 6.12
CA ALA A 142 -0.39 9.55 5.01
C ALA A 142 0.46 10.76 5.44
N THR A 143 0.20 11.33 6.61
CA THR A 143 0.95 12.46 7.14
C THR A 143 2.43 12.11 7.33
N ASP A 144 2.71 10.94 7.88
CA ASP A 144 4.07 10.47 8.08
C ASP A 144 4.79 10.28 6.74
N LEU A 145 4.09 9.75 5.73
CA LEU A 145 4.66 9.56 4.39
C LEU A 145 5.06 10.90 3.77
N VAL A 146 4.20 11.92 3.88
CA VAL A 146 4.50 13.26 3.35
C VAL A 146 5.72 13.85 4.04
N ALA A 147 5.80 13.71 5.37
CA ALA A 147 6.95 14.20 6.13
C ALA A 147 8.24 13.54 5.65
N LYS A 148 8.19 12.24 5.37
CA LYS A 148 9.38 11.50 4.91
C LYS A 148 9.79 11.94 3.50
N VAL A 149 8.83 12.14 2.61
CA VAL A 149 9.12 12.59 1.24
C VAL A 149 9.77 13.97 1.26
N ASN A 150 9.40 14.81 2.20
CA ASN A 150 9.91 16.19 2.31
C ASN A 150 11.24 16.31 3.07
N GLU A 151 11.77 15.21 3.56
CA GLU A 151 13.10 15.21 4.22
C GLU A 151 14.23 15.50 3.25
#